data_245657ad4a7a957ab6becb792c32f376
#
_entry.id   245657ad4a7a957ab6becb792c32f376
#
_cell.length_a   1.000
_cell.length_b   1.000
_cell.length_c   1.000
_cell.angle_alpha   90.00
_cell.angle_beta   90.00
_cell.angle_gamma   90.00
#
_symmetry.space_group_name_H-M   'P 1'
#
loop_
_entity.id
_entity.type
_entity.pdbx_description
1 polymer ?
#
loop_
_entity_poly.entity_id
_entity_poly.type
_entity_poly.pdbx_seq_one_letter_code
_entity_poly.pdbx_strand_id
1 'polypeptide(L)'
;MLKNQWSKPILGFCAYSGTGKTTLLTQLIPILRNRGIQVGVIKHAHHNFEMDREGKDSFRFRQAGATEVMLASSRRWVLLHENSEKADPDPGELLQRMNLDHLDLVLVEGLSLIHISEPTRQEAISYAVFCLK
;
A
#
# COMPACT_ATOMS: atom_id res chain seq x y z
N MET A 1 -18.38 -11.05 11.03
CA MET A 1 -18.83 -9.69 10.73
C MET A 1 -17.62 -8.82 10.44
N LEU A 2 -17.28 -8.68 9.17
CA LEU A 2 -16.17 -7.85 8.76
C LEU A 2 -16.66 -6.40 8.76
N LYS A 3 -16.42 -5.69 9.82
CA LYS A 3 -16.55 -4.23 9.80
C LYS A 3 -15.36 -3.70 9.01
N ASN A 4 -15.54 -3.50 7.73
CA ASN A 4 -14.62 -2.74 6.89
C ASN A 4 -14.73 -1.26 7.27
N GLN A 5 -14.43 -0.94 8.50
CA GLN A 5 -14.30 0.45 8.89
C GLN A 5 -12.83 0.82 8.79
N TRP A 6 -12.49 1.40 7.64
CA TRP A 6 -11.23 2.10 7.52
C TRP A 6 -11.30 3.29 8.47
N SER A 7 -10.46 3.31 9.47
CA SER A 7 -10.42 4.40 10.44
C SER A 7 -9.88 5.71 9.84
N LYS A 8 -9.30 5.65 8.64
CA LYS A 8 -8.65 6.80 7.98
C LYS A 8 -9.07 6.89 6.51
N PRO A 9 -9.10 8.10 5.94
CA PRO A 9 -9.40 8.30 4.53
C PRO A 9 -8.41 7.59 3.61
N ILE A 10 -8.93 7.06 2.48
CA ILE A 10 -8.16 6.36 1.47
C ILE A 10 -8.44 6.99 0.12
N LEU A 11 -7.37 7.41 -0.57
CA LEU A 11 -7.46 7.92 -1.93
C LEU A 11 -6.79 6.95 -2.89
N GLY A 12 -7.58 6.42 -3.81
CA GLY A 12 -7.09 5.56 -4.87
C GLY A 12 -6.79 6.33 -6.14
N PHE A 13 -5.68 6.00 -6.79
CA PHE A 13 -5.28 6.57 -8.08
C PHE A 13 -5.13 5.44 -9.08
N CYS A 14 -5.94 5.48 -10.12
CA CYS A 14 -5.83 4.55 -11.24
C CYS A 14 -5.55 5.31 -12.53
N ALA A 15 -4.69 4.76 -13.35
CA ALA A 15 -4.40 5.26 -14.69
C ALA A 15 -3.53 4.27 -15.44
N TYR A 16 -3.47 4.41 -16.75
CA TYR A 16 -2.54 3.62 -17.54
C TYR A 16 -1.09 3.94 -17.17
N SER A 17 -0.22 2.94 -17.32
CA SER A 17 1.21 3.13 -17.15
C SER A 17 1.72 4.31 -18.01
N GLY A 18 2.58 5.14 -17.43
CA GLY A 18 3.16 6.27 -18.14
C GLY A 18 2.30 7.54 -18.15
N THR A 19 1.17 7.59 -17.43
CA THR A 19 0.30 8.78 -17.40
C THR A 19 0.68 9.79 -16.31
N GLY A 20 1.79 9.59 -15.57
CA GLY A 20 2.28 10.54 -14.59
C GLY A 20 1.74 10.36 -13.18
N LYS A 21 1.19 9.19 -12.84
CA LYS A 21 0.68 8.92 -11.47
C LYS A 21 1.74 9.16 -10.39
N THR A 22 2.93 8.58 -10.59
CA THR A 22 4.03 8.73 -9.64
C THR A 22 4.47 10.18 -9.52
N THR A 23 4.54 10.92 -10.62
CA THR A 23 4.87 12.34 -10.63
C THR A 23 3.83 13.14 -9.84
N LEU A 24 2.55 12.87 -10.05
CA LEU A 24 1.47 13.52 -9.29
C LEU A 24 1.60 13.24 -7.79
N LEU A 25 1.79 11.99 -7.41
CA LEU A 25 1.88 11.59 -6.00
C LEU A 25 3.12 12.18 -5.33
N THR A 26 4.26 12.20 -6.01
CA THR A 26 5.50 12.79 -5.47
C THR A 26 5.43 14.31 -5.32
N GLN A 27 4.52 14.98 -6.02
CA GLN A 27 4.22 16.39 -5.82
C GLN A 27 3.18 16.62 -4.70
N LEU A 28 2.20 15.73 -4.60
CA LEU A 28 1.14 15.83 -3.61
C LEU A 28 1.64 15.53 -2.18
N ILE A 29 2.46 14.52 -2.00
CA ILE A 29 2.93 14.07 -0.69
C ILE A 29 3.63 15.19 0.10
N PRO A 30 4.56 15.97 -0.47
CA PRO A 30 5.18 17.08 0.26
C PRO A 30 4.18 18.15 0.69
N ILE A 31 3.18 18.43 -0.14
CA ILE A 31 2.12 19.41 0.18
C ILE A 31 1.33 18.94 1.40
N LEU A 32 0.94 17.69 1.43
CA LEU A 32 0.21 17.09 2.54
C LEU A 32 1.06 17.08 3.82
N ARG A 33 2.32 16.70 3.70
CA ARG A 33 3.25 16.70 4.83
C ARG A 33 3.45 18.10 5.42
N ASN A 34 3.55 19.11 4.59
CA ASN A 34 3.68 20.50 5.03
C ASN A 34 2.44 20.99 5.78
N ARG A 35 1.30 20.35 5.58
CA ARG A 35 0.06 20.60 6.32
C ARG A 35 -0.09 19.72 7.57
N GLY A 36 0.95 18.98 7.93
CA GLY A 36 0.94 18.10 9.11
C GLY A 36 0.21 16.78 8.90
N ILE A 37 -0.08 16.40 7.66
CA ILE A 37 -0.79 15.15 7.32
C ILE A 37 0.23 14.04 7.16
N GLN A 38 0.08 12.98 7.95
CA GLN A 38 0.91 11.77 7.87
C GLN A 38 0.34 10.85 6.80
N VAL A 39 1.12 10.61 5.75
CA VAL A 39 0.67 9.89 4.55
C VAL A 39 1.31 8.52 4.47
N GLY A 40 0.49 7.48 4.29
CA GLY A 40 0.92 6.16 3.87
C GLY A 40 0.67 5.97 2.38
N VAL A 41 1.44 5.12 1.73
CA VAL A 41 1.28 4.81 0.31
C VAL A 41 1.31 3.30 0.12
N ILE A 42 0.32 2.78 -0.61
CA ILE A 42 0.33 1.41 -1.12
C ILE A 42 0.50 1.49 -2.63
N LYS A 43 1.51 0.81 -3.14
CA LYS A 43 1.72 0.66 -4.57
C LYS A 43 1.58 -0.81 -4.95
N HIS A 44 0.66 -1.11 -5.86
CA HIS A 44 0.56 -2.45 -6.45
C HIS A 44 1.58 -2.59 -7.59
N ALA A 45 2.45 -3.56 -7.47
CA ALA A 45 3.41 -3.89 -8.50
C ALA A 45 2.85 -5.04 -9.36
N HIS A 46 2.79 -4.85 -10.69
CA HIS A 46 2.31 -5.87 -11.63
C HIS A 46 3.32 -6.99 -11.87
N HIS A 47 4.55 -6.78 -11.46
CA HIS A 47 5.64 -7.75 -11.58
C HIS A 47 6.17 -8.12 -10.21
N ASN A 48 6.73 -9.32 -10.11
CA ASN A 48 7.49 -9.67 -8.93
C ASN A 48 8.62 -8.65 -8.72
N PHE A 49 8.75 -8.17 -7.51
CA PHE A 49 9.82 -7.25 -7.17
C PHE A 49 10.67 -7.84 -6.05
N GLU A 50 11.95 -7.49 -6.06
CA GLU A 50 12.88 -7.89 -5.02
C GLU A 50 13.37 -6.65 -4.26
N MET A 51 13.23 -6.71 -2.94
CA MET A 51 13.70 -5.65 -2.03
C MET A 51 15.09 -5.94 -1.50
N ASP A 52 15.54 -7.16 -1.62
CA ASP A 52 16.86 -7.62 -1.22
C ASP A 52 17.55 -8.32 -2.39
N ARG A 53 18.84 -8.55 -2.27
CA ARG A 53 19.67 -9.16 -3.31
C ARG A 53 20.09 -10.55 -2.90
N GLU A 54 20.29 -11.41 -3.91
CA GLU A 54 20.91 -12.72 -3.72
C GLU A 54 22.20 -12.59 -2.91
N GLY A 55 22.38 -13.48 -1.93
CA GLY A 55 23.52 -13.46 -1.02
C GLY A 55 23.36 -12.60 0.23
N LYS A 56 22.32 -11.78 0.34
CA LYS A 56 21.97 -11.09 1.57
C LYS A 56 21.25 -12.02 2.54
N ASP A 57 21.42 -11.81 3.85
CA ASP A 57 20.82 -12.67 4.86
C ASP A 57 19.29 -12.73 4.76
N SER A 58 18.64 -11.61 4.52
CA SER A 58 17.19 -11.55 4.33
C SER A 58 16.72 -12.42 3.16
N PHE A 59 17.43 -12.36 2.04
CA PHE A 59 17.15 -13.21 0.88
C PHE A 59 17.35 -14.70 1.24
N ARG A 60 18.41 -15.03 1.93
CA ARG A 60 18.70 -16.41 2.36
C ARG A 60 17.64 -16.95 3.31
N PHE A 61 17.13 -16.13 4.22
CA PHE A 61 16.05 -16.54 5.12
C PHE A 61 14.78 -16.85 4.35
N ARG A 62 14.41 -16.04 3.37
CA ARG A 62 13.25 -16.31 2.52
C ARG A 62 13.44 -17.56 1.68
N GLN A 63 14.60 -17.74 1.07
CA GLN A 63 14.92 -18.96 0.31
C GLN A 63 14.90 -20.21 1.17
N ALA A 64 15.22 -20.09 2.45
CA ALA A 64 15.15 -21.21 3.40
C ALA A 64 13.72 -21.53 3.85
N GLY A 65 12.74 -20.70 3.51
CA GLY A 65 11.33 -20.97 3.77
C GLY A 65 10.66 -20.06 4.80
N ALA A 66 11.32 -18.97 5.22
CA ALA A 66 10.67 -18.01 6.11
C ALA A 66 9.51 -17.31 5.39
N THR A 67 8.32 -17.35 6.00
CA THR A 67 7.12 -16.69 5.47
C THR A 67 7.21 -15.17 5.59
N GLU A 68 7.79 -14.70 6.68
CA GLU A 68 8.00 -13.27 6.90
C GLU A 68 9.42 -13.02 7.39
N VAL A 69 10.02 -11.95 6.90
CA VAL A 69 11.32 -11.46 7.36
C VAL A 69 11.22 -9.97 7.63
N MET A 70 11.54 -9.55 8.85
CA MET A 70 11.59 -8.14 9.19
C MET A 70 13.03 -7.68 9.26
N LEU A 71 13.35 -6.63 8.50
CA LEU A 71 14.62 -5.94 8.59
C LEU A 71 14.40 -4.63 9.33
N ALA A 72 15.19 -4.39 10.36
CA ALA A 72 14.99 -3.21 11.20
C ALA A 72 16.31 -2.49 11.47
N SER A 73 16.24 -1.16 11.45
CA SER A 73 17.34 -0.26 11.83
C SER A 73 16.78 0.90 12.65
N SER A 74 17.64 1.76 13.14
CA SER A 74 17.22 2.94 13.91
C SER A 74 16.38 3.93 13.09
N ARG A 75 16.48 3.89 11.76
CA ARG A 75 15.80 4.85 10.87
C ARG A 75 14.53 4.29 10.24
N ARG A 76 14.50 2.98 9.99
CA ARG A 76 13.40 2.35 9.26
C ARG A 76 13.39 0.85 9.49
N TRP A 77 12.24 0.28 9.26
CA TRP A 77 12.09 -1.17 9.16
C TRP A 77 11.23 -1.51 7.95
N VAL A 78 11.39 -2.73 7.48
CA VAL A 78 10.59 -3.28 6.39
C VAL A 78 10.20 -4.70 6.73
N LEU A 79 8.97 -5.05 6.43
CA LEU A 79 8.46 -6.42 6.56
C LEU A 79 8.32 -7.01 5.15
N LEU A 80 9.03 -8.09 4.88
CA LEU A 80 8.89 -8.88 3.67
C LEU A 80 7.95 -10.04 3.97
N HIS A 81 6.84 -10.11 3.28
CA HIS A 81 5.85 -11.18 3.42
C HIS A 81 5.73 -11.94 2.10
N GLU A 82 5.93 -13.25 2.16
CA GLU A 82 5.76 -14.12 1.00
C GLU A 82 4.30 -14.58 0.91
N ASN A 83 3.65 -14.28 -0.21
CA ASN A 83 2.31 -14.77 -0.44
C ASN A 83 2.32 -16.27 -0.75
N SER A 84 1.46 -17.02 -0.10
CA SER A 84 1.33 -18.46 -0.33
C SER A 84 0.67 -18.78 -1.67
N GLU A 85 -0.14 -17.87 -2.17
CA GLU A 85 -0.85 -17.99 -3.43
C GLU A 85 -0.36 -16.95 -4.43
N LYS A 86 -0.30 -17.33 -5.70
CA LYS A 86 0.07 -16.40 -6.79
C LYS A 86 -1.14 -15.57 -7.22
N ALA A 87 -1.78 -14.93 -6.27
CA ALA A 87 -2.91 -14.05 -6.51
C ALA A 87 -2.55 -12.64 -6.07
N ASP A 88 -3.17 -11.66 -6.71
CA ASP A 88 -3.02 -10.28 -6.27
C ASP A 88 -3.54 -10.14 -4.83
N PRO A 89 -2.80 -9.46 -3.96
CA PRO A 89 -3.24 -9.29 -2.58
C PRO A 89 -4.51 -8.44 -2.50
N ASP A 90 -5.38 -8.80 -1.57
CA ASP A 90 -6.55 -7.97 -1.29
C ASP A 90 -6.10 -6.62 -0.70
N PRO A 91 -6.54 -5.49 -1.28
CA PRO A 91 -6.21 -4.16 -0.74
C PRO A 91 -6.57 -3.99 0.73
N GLY A 92 -7.67 -4.60 1.16
CA GLY A 92 -8.09 -4.56 2.55
C GLY A 92 -7.10 -5.22 3.50
N GLU A 93 -6.54 -6.35 3.11
CA GLU A 93 -5.51 -7.02 3.89
C GLU A 93 -4.23 -6.19 3.98
N LEU A 94 -3.83 -5.55 2.87
CA LEU A 94 -2.66 -4.68 2.86
C LEU A 94 -2.85 -3.47 3.78
N LEU A 95 -4.03 -2.87 3.78
CA LEU A 95 -4.36 -1.76 4.66
C LEU A 95 -4.28 -2.15 6.14
N GLN A 96 -4.70 -3.36 6.48
CA GLN A 96 -4.59 -3.88 7.85
C GLN A 96 -3.14 -4.07 8.31
N ARG A 97 -2.20 -4.23 7.38
CA ARG A 97 -0.78 -4.36 7.70
C ARG A 97 -0.10 -3.01 7.96
N MET A 98 -0.72 -1.91 7.54
CA MET A 98 -0.22 -0.57 7.80
C MET A 98 -0.62 -0.10 9.20
N ASN A 99 0.20 0.73 9.81
CA ASN A 99 -0.11 1.32 11.11
C ASN A 99 -1.02 2.55 10.91
N LEU A 100 -2.31 2.30 10.72
CA LEU A 100 -3.30 3.34 10.45
C LEU A 100 -3.47 4.34 11.59
N ASP A 101 -3.12 3.96 12.82
CA ASP A 101 -3.20 4.86 13.98
C ASP A 101 -2.23 6.05 13.86
N HIS A 102 -1.10 5.84 13.17
CA HIS A 102 -0.10 6.87 12.95
C HIS A 102 -0.24 7.58 11.60
N LEU A 103 -1.22 7.20 10.80
CA LEU A 103 -1.46 7.79 9.48
C LEU A 103 -2.76 8.59 9.49
N ASP A 104 -2.78 9.69 8.75
CA ASP A 104 -3.97 10.50 8.54
C ASP A 104 -4.66 10.18 7.22
N LEU A 105 -3.89 9.68 6.25
CA LEU A 105 -4.34 9.43 4.89
C LEU A 105 -3.53 8.29 4.26
N VAL A 106 -4.17 7.44 3.49
CA VAL A 106 -3.50 6.42 2.68
C VAL A 106 -3.77 6.68 1.20
N LEU A 107 -2.71 6.75 0.43
CA LEU A 107 -2.75 6.84 -1.03
C LEU A 107 -2.51 5.44 -1.60
N VAL A 108 -3.34 5.04 -2.55
CA VAL A 108 -3.24 3.71 -3.18
C VAL A 108 -3.04 3.90 -4.68
N GLU A 109 -1.93 3.36 -5.20
CA GLU A 109 -1.59 3.45 -6.63
C GLU A 109 -1.58 2.07 -7.27
N GLY A 110 -2.18 1.98 -8.46
CA GLY A 110 -2.05 0.82 -9.32
C GLY A 110 -2.92 -0.39 -8.97
N LEU A 111 -3.66 -0.35 -7.87
CA LEU A 111 -4.61 -1.39 -7.58
C LEU A 111 -5.82 -1.29 -8.51
N SER A 112 -6.30 -2.44 -8.96
CA SER A 112 -7.64 -2.54 -9.51
C SER A 112 -8.62 -2.29 -8.37
N LEU A 113 -9.06 -1.07 -8.25
CA LEU A 113 -9.93 -0.61 -7.16
C LEU A 113 -11.33 -1.23 -7.21
N ILE A 114 -11.61 -1.99 -8.27
CA ILE A 114 -12.86 -2.75 -8.46
C ILE A 114 -13.06 -3.81 -7.36
N HIS A 115 -11.99 -4.24 -6.69
CA HIS A 115 -12.03 -5.28 -5.65
C HIS A 115 -12.04 -4.75 -4.22
N ILE A 116 -11.92 -3.44 -4.03
CA ILE A 116 -12.24 -2.87 -2.73
C ILE A 116 -13.77 -2.87 -2.67
N SER A 117 -14.34 -3.71 -1.80
CA SER A 117 -15.79 -3.76 -1.60
C SER A 117 -16.33 -2.35 -1.50
N GLU A 118 -17.27 -2.00 -2.42
CA GLU A 118 -17.89 -0.69 -2.40
C GLU A 118 -18.38 -0.38 -1.00
N PRO A 119 -17.93 0.71 -0.39
CA PRO A 119 -18.47 1.10 0.91
C PRO A 119 -19.96 1.34 0.76
N THR A 120 -20.74 0.84 1.69
CA THR A 120 -22.16 1.19 1.75
C THR A 120 -22.29 2.71 1.79
N ARG A 121 -23.39 3.25 1.27
CA ARG A 121 -23.61 4.72 1.10
C ARG A 121 -23.26 5.57 2.35
N GLN A 122 -23.24 4.98 3.55
CA GLN A 122 -22.88 5.66 4.80
C GLN A 122 -21.37 5.71 5.07
N GLU A 123 -20.58 4.91 4.38
CA GLU A 123 -19.13 4.82 4.54
C GLU A 123 -18.36 5.51 3.41
N ALA A 124 -19.09 6.12 2.46
CA ALA A 124 -18.54 6.73 1.25
C ALA A 124 -17.57 7.91 1.51
N ILE A 125 -17.47 8.42 2.75
CA ILE A 125 -16.65 9.58 3.10
C ILE A 125 -15.17 9.19 3.28
N SER A 126 -14.87 7.92 3.57
CA SER A 126 -13.51 7.47 3.86
C SER A 126 -12.73 6.97 2.66
N TYR A 127 -13.36 6.88 1.49
CA TYR A 127 -12.76 6.30 0.30
C TYR A 127 -13.13 7.10 -0.96
N ALA A 128 -12.13 7.47 -1.73
CA ALA A 128 -12.32 8.13 -3.03
C ALA A 128 -11.34 7.57 -4.06
N VAL A 129 -11.76 7.55 -5.32
CA VAL A 129 -10.96 7.06 -6.45
C VAL A 129 -10.81 8.16 -7.48
N PHE A 130 -9.58 8.42 -7.89
CA PHE A 130 -9.28 9.29 -9.02
C PHE A 130 -8.71 8.47 -10.17
N CYS A 131 -9.38 8.52 -11.33
CA CYS A 131 -8.88 7.93 -12.55
C CYS A 131 -8.28 9.02 -13.41
N LEU A 132 -7.00 8.88 -13.71
CA LEU A 132 -6.28 9.75 -14.63
C LEU A 132 -6.36 9.17 -16.05
N LYS A 133 -6.87 9.94 -16.95
CA LYS A 133 -6.94 9.56 -18.36
C LYS A 133 -5.72 10.05 -19.13
#